data_609f23c4b58be770acba12d8cdbf7e27
#
_entry.id   609f23c4b58be770acba12d8cdbf7e27
#
_cell.length_a   1.000
_cell.length_b   1.000
_cell.length_c   1.000
_cell.angle_alpha   90.00
_cell.angle_beta   90.00
_cell.angle_gamma   90.00
#
_symmetry.space_group_name_H-M   'P 1'
#
loop_
_entity.id
_entity.type
_entity.pdbx_description
1 polymer ?
#
loop_
_entity_poly.entity_id
_entity_poly.type
_entity_poly.pdbx_seq_one_letter_code
_entity_poly.pdbx_strand_id
1 'polypeptide(L)'
;TPLEGDTVTITVDIENQGNVDIESASIKLTSDGSEILSEESLDTISVDSSITWTFEWTPEEGEYDLEVEVYDVSPSESDTSANSLEKTITVGAAPAEGVDLTITEVWTDNQEPVDNEYINIYAKIKNQGTEPSESFELRWYHNATGKFSTIQGEVIEVEEETTIETQWISKEGLNTLSARLVGILPEDQNDNNDERSFEIDVGPAPDEPDFSPANIEFVGELEDGNEITINFDILNLGKTSGSVDYEIMIDGSAVDNGREQVSAESSKTISYLWTAEEG
;
A
#
# COMPACT_ATOMS: atom_id res chain seq x y z
N THR A 1 12.48 -0.12 9.30
CA THR A 1 12.18 0.75 10.45
C THR A 1 11.81 -0.17 11.61
N PRO A 2 12.52 -0.13 12.74
CA PRO A 2 12.16 -0.91 13.92
C PRO A 2 10.84 -0.39 14.52
N LEU A 3 10.16 -1.25 15.27
CA LEU A 3 8.96 -0.91 16.02
C LEU A 3 9.28 -0.86 17.52
N GLU A 4 8.44 -0.19 18.28
CA GLU A 4 8.50 -0.21 19.74
C GLU A 4 8.52 -1.64 20.28
N GLY A 5 9.44 -1.93 21.18
CA GLY A 5 9.66 -3.26 21.75
C GLY A 5 10.60 -4.16 20.95
N ASP A 6 10.96 -3.79 19.72
CA ASP A 6 12.00 -4.51 18.96
C ASP A 6 13.36 -4.34 19.62
N THR A 7 14.17 -5.40 19.56
CA THR A 7 15.59 -5.30 19.91
C THR A 7 16.38 -4.82 18.71
N VAL A 8 16.90 -3.61 18.78
CA VAL A 8 17.74 -2.99 17.75
C VAL A 8 19.20 -3.26 18.08
N THR A 9 19.93 -3.91 17.16
CA THR A 9 21.38 -4.10 17.29
C THR A 9 22.09 -2.93 16.64
N ILE A 10 22.82 -2.15 17.44
CA ILE A 10 23.70 -1.07 16.99
C ILE A 10 25.09 -1.64 16.83
N THR A 11 25.65 -1.51 15.62
CA THR A 11 27.00 -2.02 15.28
C THR A 11 27.88 -0.84 14.87
N VAL A 12 29.04 -0.74 15.47
CA VAL A 12 30.03 0.33 15.20
C VAL A 12 31.38 -0.31 14.92
N ASP A 13 31.98 0.04 13.80
CA ASP A 13 33.36 -0.32 13.48
C ASP A 13 34.29 0.83 13.89
N ILE A 14 35.27 0.51 14.73
CA ILE A 14 36.25 1.46 15.28
C ILE A 14 37.61 1.10 14.73
N GLU A 15 38.22 2.00 13.97
CA GLU A 15 39.48 1.80 13.29
C GLU A 15 40.60 2.64 13.91
N ASN A 16 41.75 2.05 14.13
CA ASN A 16 42.95 2.77 14.51
C ASN A 16 43.72 3.19 13.24
N GLN A 17 43.60 4.44 12.83
CA GLN A 17 44.29 5.03 11.69
C GLN A 17 45.61 5.68 12.08
N GLY A 18 46.00 5.54 13.34
CA GLY A 18 47.30 6.05 13.89
C GLY A 18 48.45 5.14 13.58
N ASN A 19 49.63 5.53 14.05
CA ASN A 19 50.87 4.81 13.86
C ASN A 19 51.38 4.11 15.13
N VAL A 20 50.56 4.04 16.16
CA VAL A 20 50.79 3.32 17.43
C VAL A 20 49.54 2.54 17.82
N ASP A 21 49.72 1.44 18.51
CA ASP A 21 48.57 0.68 19.05
C ASP A 21 47.84 1.47 20.08
N ILE A 22 46.50 1.41 20.08
CA ILE A 22 45.62 1.88 21.13
C ILE A 22 45.55 0.78 22.19
N GLU A 23 46.06 1.09 23.39
CA GLU A 23 46.09 0.13 24.52
C GLU A 23 44.77 0.07 25.27
N SER A 24 44.06 1.20 25.34
CA SER A 24 42.71 1.33 25.92
C SER A 24 41.97 2.51 25.35
N ALA A 25 40.67 2.40 25.27
CA ALA A 25 39.75 3.46 24.96
C ALA A 25 38.40 3.17 25.65
N SER A 26 37.52 4.13 25.72
CA SER A 26 36.15 3.97 26.16
C SER A 26 35.18 4.36 25.06
N ILE A 27 34.04 3.71 25.01
CA ILE A 27 32.92 4.06 24.10
C ILE A 27 31.65 4.34 24.91
N LYS A 28 30.88 5.30 24.48
CA LYS A 28 29.54 5.57 24.99
C LYS A 28 28.56 5.77 23.83
N LEU A 29 27.29 5.54 24.13
CA LEU A 29 26.17 5.80 23.21
C LEU A 29 25.17 6.73 23.94
N THR A 30 24.81 7.82 23.27
CA THR A 30 23.80 8.76 23.74
C THR A 30 22.67 8.87 22.74
N SER A 31 21.49 9.26 23.19
CA SER A 31 20.37 9.70 22.38
C SER A 31 19.88 11.04 22.89
N ASP A 32 19.72 12.01 21.98
CA ASP A 32 19.27 13.36 22.32
C ASP A 32 20.08 13.96 23.51
N GLY A 33 21.38 13.62 23.59
CA GLY A 33 22.28 14.01 24.64
C GLY A 33 22.13 13.27 25.99
N SER A 34 21.23 12.26 26.05
CA SER A 34 21.05 11.38 27.22
C SER A 34 21.76 10.04 27.00
N GLU A 35 22.46 9.53 28.04
CA GLU A 35 23.14 8.23 27.92
C GLU A 35 22.13 7.09 27.78
N ILE A 36 22.26 6.29 26.70
CA ILE A 36 21.58 4.98 26.51
C ILE A 36 22.50 3.89 27.09
N LEU A 37 23.79 3.97 26.78
CA LEU A 37 24.82 3.10 27.35
C LEU A 37 25.88 3.99 28.03
N SER A 38 26.06 3.74 29.30
CA SER A 38 27.21 4.29 30.07
C SER A 38 28.51 3.60 29.61
N GLU A 39 29.60 4.29 29.87
CA GLU A 39 30.96 3.91 29.51
C GLU A 39 31.26 2.39 29.47
N GLU A 40 31.75 1.93 28.32
CA GLU A 40 32.29 0.59 28.15
C GLU A 40 33.74 0.67 27.66
N SER A 41 34.62 -0.16 28.24
CA SER A 41 36.01 -0.22 27.84
C SER A 41 36.23 -1.04 26.60
N LEU A 42 37.01 -0.51 25.66
CA LEU A 42 37.38 -1.21 24.43
C LEU A 42 38.70 -1.97 24.62
N ASP A 43 38.82 -3.09 23.91
CA ASP A 43 40.04 -3.87 23.81
C ASP A 43 41.11 -3.11 23.00
N THR A 44 42.38 -3.57 23.10
CA THR A 44 43.51 -3.04 22.32
C THR A 44 43.20 -3.07 20.81
N ILE A 45 43.44 -1.93 20.13
CA ILE A 45 43.28 -1.84 18.68
C ILE A 45 44.66 -1.59 18.06
N SER A 46 45.22 -2.58 17.34
CA SER A 46 46.52 -2.48 16.69
C SER A 46 46.51 -1.46 15.56
N VAL A 47 47.67 -0.96 15.20
CA VAL A 47 47.89 -0.07 14.04
C VAL A 47 47.25 -0.67 12.77
N ASP A 48 46.52 0.17 11.99
CA ASP A 48 45.83 -0.21 10.76
C ASP A 48 44.82 -1.36 10.95
N SER A 49 44.26 -1.52 12.15
CA SER A 49 43.26 -2.54 12.47
C SER A 49 41.96 -1.90 12.98
N SER A 50 40.86 -2.68 12.91
CA SER A 50 39.57 -2.28 13.44
C SER A 50 39.02 -3.32 14.40
N ILE A 51 38.14 -2.88 15.28
CA ILE A 51 37.25 -3.74 16.11
C ILE A 51 35.81 -3.36 15.82
N THR A 52 34.94 -4.36 15.90
CA THR A 52 33.48 -4.15 15.81
C THR A 52 32.89 -4.18 17.21
N TRP A 53 32.24 -3.10 17.60
CA TRP A 53 31.48 -3.01 18.85
C TRP A 53 29.99 -3.15 18.56
N THR A 54 29.24 -3.85 19.42
CA THR A 54 27.80 -4.08 19.26
C THR A 54 27.07 -3.83 20.56
N PHE A 55 25.88 -3.20 20.45
CA PHE A 55 25.00 -2.92 21.57
C PHE A 55 23.56 -3.25 21.17
N GLU A 56 22.82 -3.90 22.07
CA GLU A 56 21.39 -4.18 21.91
C GLU A 56 20.58 -3.14 22.69
N TRP A 57 19.61 -2.54 22.01
CA TRP A 57 18.76 -1.50 22.56
C TRP A 57 17.29 -1.77 22.20
N THR A 58 16.38 -1.55 23.16
CA THR A 58 14.92 -1.71 22.97
C THR A 58 14.28 -0.34 23.17
N PRO A 59 14.11 0.44 22.09
CA PRO A 59 13.52 1.78 22.15
C PRO A 59 12.00 1.75 22.30
N GLU A 60 11.44 2.86 22.78
CA GLU A 60 10.03 3.20 22.64
C GLU A 60 9.76 3.84 21.25
N GLU A 61 8.49 4.08 20.88
CA GLU A 61 8.14 4.84 19.69
C GLU A 61 8.75 6.25 19.73
N GLY A 62 9.36 6.70 18.65
CA GLY A 62 9.94 8.04 18.55
C GLY A 62 11.01 8.20 17.48
N GLU A 63 11.52 9.41 17.36
CA GLU A 63 12.71 9.75 16.58
C GLU A 63 13.87 9.99 17.55
N TYR A 64 15.02 9.39 17.28
CA TYR A 64 16.19 9.41 18.15
C TYR A 64 17.41 9.86 17.36
N ASP A 65 18.11 10.88 17.85
CA ASP A 65 19.42 11.29 17.38
C ASP A 65 20.50 10.58 18.21
N LEU A 66 21.00 9.48 17.65
CA LEU A 66 22.03 8.66 18.29
C LEU A 66 23.42 9.25 18.04
N GLU A 67 24.22 9.37 19.08
CA GLU A 67 25.63 9.72 18.99
C GLU A 67 26.47 8.66 19.70
N VAL A 68 27.46 8.12 18.97
CA VAL A 68 28.49 7.24 19.51
C VAL A 68 29.76 8.07 19.65
N GLU A 69 30.43 8.03 20.82
CA GLU A 69 31.70 8.70 21.04
C GLU A 69 32.73 7.74 21.63
N VAL A 70 33.92 7.72 21.01
CA VAL A 70 35.13 7.06 21.54
C VAL A 70 35.98 8.12 22.26
N TYR A 71 36.35 7.85 23.48
CA TYR A 71 37.10 8.79 24.33
C TYR A 71 38.07 8.07 25.26
N ASP A 72 38.85 8.81 26.07
CA ASP A 72 39.86 8.28 26.98
C ASP A 72 40.87 7.32 26.31
N VAL A 73 41.23 7.67 25.06
CA VAL A 73 42.16 6.88 24.27
C VAL A 73 43.59 6.93 24.83
N SER A 74 44.22 5.77 25.01
CA SER A 74 45.62 5.64 25.48
C SER A 74 46.46 4.76 24.54
N PRO A 75 47.62 5.23 24.09
CA PRO A 75 48.23 6.58 24.24
C PRO A 75 47.30 7.66 23.67
N SER A 76 47.36 8.86 24.22
CA SER A 76 46.48 9.97 23.78
C SER A 76 46.74 10.27 22.30
N GLU A 77 45.69 10.35 21.54
CA GLU A 77 45.68 10.70 20.13
C GLU A 77 45.87 12.21 19.91
N SER A 78 46.31 12.58 18.72
CA SER A 78 46.54 13.97 18.33
C SER A 78 45.34 14.61 17.60
N ASP A 79 44.40 13.82 17.11
CA ASP A 79 43.22 14.27 16.39
C ASP A 79 42.02 13.47 16.86
N THR A 80 41.06 14.13 17.52
CA THR A 80 39.82 13.56 18.04
C THR A 80 38.61 13.92 17.20
N SER A 81 38.82 14.53 16.03
CA SER A 81 37.70 15.03 15.19
C SER A 81 36.85 13.93 14.56
N ALA A 82 37.36 12.71 14.52
CA ALA A 82 36.67 11.54 13.98
C ALA A 82 36.14 10.58 15.06
N ASN A 83 36.19 10.99 16.35
CA ASN A 83 35.83 10.11 17.45
C ASN A 83 34.33 10.04 17.74
N SER A 84 33.51 10.83 17.09
CA SER A 84 32.04 10.75 17.19
C SER A 84 31.38 10.50 15.87
N LEU A 85 30.27 9.77 15.92
CA LEU A 85 29.42 9.48 14.79
C LEU A 85 27.95 9.64 15.21
N GLU A 86 27.21 10.41 14.42
CA GLU A 86 25.79 10.67 14.64
C GLU A 86 24.92 9.94 13.61
N LYS A 87 23.74 9.50 14.04
CA LYS A 87 22.73 8.89 13.16
C LYS A 87 21.33 9.03 13.74
N THR A 88 20.41 9.57 12.96
CA THR A 88 18.98 9.59 13.30
C THR A 88 18.34 8.24 12.95
N ILE A 89 17.50 7.72 13.85
CA ILE A 89 16.65 6.54 13.65
C ILE A 89 15.22 6.86 14.06
N THR A 90 14.25 6.42 13.28
CA THR A 90 12.82 6.48 13.63
C THR A 90 12.34 5.09 14.05
N VAL A 91 11.66 5.01 15.19
CA VAL A 91 11.03 3.82 15.74
C VAL A 91 9.52 4.01 15.64
N GLY A 92 8.83 3.10 14.94
CA GLY A 92 7.38 3.13 14.83
C GLY A 92 6.67 2.59 16.07
N ALA A 93 5.36 2.83 16.17
CA ALA A 93 4.55 2.25 17.24
C ALA A 93 4.55 0.72 17.20
N ALA A 94 4.42 0.08 18.37
CA ALA A 94 4.13 -1.36 18.43
C ALA A 94 2.80 -1.66 17.72
N PRO A 95 2.65 -2.84 17.08
CA PRO A 95 1.36 -3.26 16.55
C PRO A 95 0.29 -3.28 17.64
N ALA A 96 -0.93 -2.84 17.32
CA ALA A 96 -2.04 -2.91 18.24
C ALA A 96 -2.32 -4.39 18.64
N GLU A 97 -2.57 -4.66 19.92
CA GLU A 97 -3.02 -5.98 20.35
C GLU A 97 -4.44 -6.22 19.82
N GLY A 98 -4.63 -7.28 19.03
CA GLY A 98 -5.89 -7.61 18.37
C GLY A 98 -5.83 -7.36 16.86
N VAL A 99 -7.00 -7.15 16.24
CA VAL A 99 -7.12 -6.80 14.83
C VAL A 99 -6.86 -5.32 14.63
N ASP A 100 -6.05 -4.97 13.63
CA ASP A 100 -5.83 -3.59 13.17
C ASP A 100 -5.72 -3.60 11.64
N LEU A 101 -6.85 -3.38 10.97
CA LEU A 101 -6.90 -3.26 9.52
C LEU A 101 -6.66 -1.82 9.10
N THR A 102 -5.75 -1.61 8.17
CA THR A 102 -5.43 -0.28 7.63
C THR A 102 -5.56 -0.23 6.12
N ILE A 103 -6.06 0.88 5.58
CA ILE A 103 -6.02 1.13 4.13
C ILE A 103 -4.67 1.76 3.79
N THR A 104 -3.76 0.97 3.24
CA THR A 104 -2.38 1.40 2.91
C THR A 104 -2.33 2.22 1.63
N GLU A 105 -3.21 1.93 0.65
CA GLU A 105 -3.23 2.61 -0.64
C GLU A 105 -4.64 2.61 -1.25
N VAL A 106 -4.97 3.68 -1.98
CA VAL A 106 -6.14 3.78 -2.86
C VAL A 106 -5.72 4.39 -4.19
N TRP A 107 -6.18 3.83 -5.31
CA TRP A 107 -5.80 4.28 -6.66
C TRP A 107 -6.83 3.89 -7.71
N THR A 108 -6.59 4.28 -8.95
CA THR A 108 -7.36 3.89 -10.13
C THR A 108 -6.44 3.43 -11.26
N ASP A 109 -6.94 2.61 -12.16
CA ASP A 109 -6.25 2.15 -13.37
C ASP A 109 -6.18 3.22 -14.47
N ASN A 110 -7.06 4.22 -14.46
CA ASN A 110 -7.06 5.34 -15.40
C ASN A 110 -6.82 6.66 -14.67
N GLN A 111 -5.71 7.35 -14.99
CA GLN A 111 -5.32 8.63 -14.38
C GLN A 111 -5.88 9.85 -15.14
N GLU A 112 -6.41 9.67 -16.34
CA GLU A 112 -6.98 10.72 -17.19
C GLU A 112 -8.38 10.32 -17.69
N PRO A 113 -9.35 10.01 -16.80
CA PRO A 113 -10.67 9.60 -17.20
C PRO A 113 -11.47 10.76 -17.79
N VAL A 114 -12.45 10.42 -18.62
CA VAL A 114 -13.43 11.38 -19.15
C VAL A 114 -14.79 11.19 -18.49
N ASP A 115 -15.70 12.18 -18.62
CA ASP A 115 -17.03 12.11 -18.02
C ASP A 115 -17.79 10.85 -18.47
N ASN A 116 -18.44 10.18 -17.50
CA ASN A 116 -19.30 9.03 -17.72
C ASN A 116 -18.57 7.71 -18.07
N GLU A 117 -17.26 7.65 -17.90
CA GLU A 117 -16.44 6.45 -18.07
C GLU A 117 -16.53 5.53 -16.84
N TYR A 118 -16.54 4.20 -17.06
CA TYR A 118 -16.37 3.23 -15.98
C TYR A 118 -14.88 3.00 -15.74
N ILE A 119 -14.40 3.37 -14.57
CA ILE A 119 -13.01 3.15 -14.17
C ILE A 119 -12.95 2.23 -12.96
N ASN A 120 -11.94 1.37 -12.92
CA ASN A 120 -11.68 0.55 -11.77
C ASN A 120 -10.92 1.34 -10.71
N ILE A 121 -11.40 1.24 -9.49
CA ILE A 121 -10.76 1.82 -8.30
C ILE A 121 -10.41 0.72 -7.33
N TYR A 122 -9.30 0.89 -6.66
CA TYR A 122 -8.68 -0.13 -5.83
C TYR A 122 -8.39 0.41 -4.44
N ALA A 123 -8.54 -0.44 -3.44
CA ALA A 123 -8.04 -0.21 -2.10
C ALA A 123 -7.17 -1.40 -1.67
N LYS A 124 -5.98 -1.11 -1.18
CA LYS A 124 -5.09 -2.08 -0.57
C LYS A 124 -5.25 -2.00 0.94
N ILE A 125 -5.55 -3.14 1.54
CA ILE A 125 -5.82 -3.26 2.96
C ILE A 125 -4.78 -4.21 3.55
N LYS A 126 -4.20 -3.83 4.68
CA LYS A 126 -3.25 -4.63 5.45
C LYS A 126 -3.79 -4.87 6.84
N ASN A 127 -3.57 -6.07 7.38
CA ASN A 127 -3.72 -6.33 8.81
C ASN A 127 -2.35 -6.10 9.49
N GLN A 128 -2.22 -5.01 10.23
CA GLN A 128 -1.01 -4.67 10.99
C GLN A 128 -1.14 -4.98 12.49
N GLY A 129 -2.27 -5.60 12.89
CA GLY A 129 -2.51 -6.07 14.24
C GLY A 129 -1.80 -7.39 14.56
N THR A 130 -2.14 -7.97 15.70
CA THR A 130 -1.55 -9.23 16.19
C THR A 130 -2.50 -10.43 16.09
N GLU A 131 -3.73 -10.21 15.61
CA GLU A 131 -4.75 -11.26 15.40
C GLU A 131 -5.35 -11.15 13.98
N PRO A 132 -5.76 -12.27 13.36
CA PRO A 132 -6.42 -12.26 12.06
C PRO A 132 -7.81 -11.61 12.15
N SER A 133 -8.22 -10.88 11.10
CA SER A 133 -9.61 -10.45 10.97
C SER A 133 -10.51 -11.64 10.58
N GLU A 134 -11.80 -11.59 10.94
CA GLU A 134 -12.78 -12.59 10.49
C GLU A 134 -13.62 -12.05 9.31
N SER A 135 -14.01 -10.78 9.37
CA SER A 135 -14.80 -10.11 8.32
C SER A 135 -14.75 -8.59 8.47
N PHE A 136 -15.01 -7.90 7.39
CA PHE A 136 -15.18 -6.44 7.36
C PHE A 136 -15.99 -6.02 6.14
N GLU A 137 -16.41 -4.75 6.08
CA GLU A 137 -16.97 -4.14 4.88
C GLU A 137 -16.06 -2.99 4.41
N LEU A 138 -15.72 -2.96 3.12
CA LEU A 138 -15.12 -1.81 2.47
C LEU A 138 -16.23 -0.97 1.82
N ARG A 139 -16.36 0.28 2.22
CA ARG A 139 -17.33 1.22 1.68
C ARG A 139 -16.63 2.35 0.93
N TRP A 140 -17.11 2.61 -0.28
CA TRP A 140 -16.63 3.70 -1.10
C TRP A 140 -17.59 4.88 -1.10
N TYR A 141 -17.03 6.07 -1.02
CA TYR A 141 -17.76 7.34 -0.99
C TYR A 141 -17.21 8.29 -2.04
N HIS A 142 -18.09 9.11 -2.58
CA HIS A 142 -17.77 10.22 -3.47
C HIS A 142 -18.23 11.53 -2.81
N ASN A 143 -17.41 12.57 -2.88
CA ASN A 143 -17.64 13.86 -2.21
C ASN A 143 -19.03 14.49 -2.48
N ALA A 144 -19.56 14.33 -3.70
CA ALA A 144 -20.85 14.93 -4.09
C ALA A 144 -22.05 14.00 -3.92
N THR A 145 -21.90 12.67 -4.10
CA THR A 145 -23.01 11.72 -4.15
C THR A 145 -23.12 10.84 -2.90
N GLY A 146 -22.10 10.85 -2.04
CA GLY A 146 -22.05 10.00 -0.85
C GLY A 146 -21.63 8.57 -1.17
N LYS A 147 -22.11 7.60 -0.36
CA LYS A 147 -21.75 6.19 -0.52
C LYS A 147 -22.29 5.61 -1.81
N PHE A 148 -21.46 4.98 -2.64
CA PHE A 148 -21.85 4.34 -3.90
C PHE A 148 -21.52 2.85 -4.00
N SER A 149 -20.59 2.32 -3.19
CA SER A 149 -20.25 0.89 -3.18
C SER A 149 -20.08 0.36 -1.76
N THR A 150 -20.32 -0.94 -1.57
CA THR A 150 -20.04 -1.70 -0.35
C THR A 150 -19.66 -3.11 -0.74
N ILE A 151 -18.48 -3.55 -0.31
CA ILE A 151 -17.92 -4.85 -0.63
C ILE A 151 -17.62 -5.56 0.70
N GLN A 152 -18.02 -6.84 0.79
CA GLN A 152 -17.66 -7.68 1.94
C GLN A 152 -16.21 -8.13 1.78
N GLY A 153 -15.42 -7.93 2.83
CA GLY A 153 -14.05 -8.43 2.89
C GLY A 153 -14.00 -9.81 3.53
N GLU A 154 -12.98 -10.55 3.15
CA GLU A 154 -12.64 -11.86 3.69
C GLU A 154 -11.60 -11.73 4.81
N VAL A 155 -11.23 -12.85 5.42
CA VAL A 155 -10.16 -12.94 6.43
C VAL A 155 -8.85 -12.37 5.87
N ILE A 156 -8.20 -11.52 6.67
CA ILE A 156 -6.82 -11.06 6.41
C ILE A 156 -5.97 -11.51 7.60
N GLU A 157 -5.02 -12.41 7.35
CA GLU A 157 -4.08 -12.89 8.35
C GLU A 157 -3.14 -11.77 8.82
N VAL A 158 -2.49 -11.98 9.95
CA VAL A 158 -1.52 -11.03 10.51
C VAL A 158 -0.40 -10.74 9.49
N GLU A 159 -0.07 -9.46 9.28
CA GLU A 159 0.90 -8.96 8.31
C GLU A 159 0.53 -9.21 6.83
N GLU A 160 -0.59 -9.83 6.53
CA GLU A 160 -1.04 -10.02 5.14
C GLU A 160 -1.78 -8.80 4.59
N GLU A 161 -1.76 -8.70 3.26
CA GLU A 161 -2.41 -7.64 2.50
C GLU A 161 -3.39 -8.22 1.49
N THR A 162 -4.49 -7.51 1.26
CA THR A 162 -5.43 -7.80 0.17
C THR A 162 -5.74 -6.55 -0.63
N THR A 163 -6.09 -6.72 -1.91
CA THR A 163 -6.55 -5.62 -2.77
C THR A 163 -7.98 -5.86 -3.17
N ILE A 164 -8.84 -4.90 -2.91
CA ILE A 164 -10.26 -4.94 -3.28
C ILE A 164 -10.51 -3.93 -4.39
N GLU A 165 -11.14 -4.42 -5.45
CA GLU A 165 -11.51 -3.66 -6.64
C GLU A 165 -13.01 -3.37 -6.66
N THR A 166 -13.39 -2.19 -7.19
CA THR A 166 -14.77 -1.87 -7.59
C THR A 166 -14.75 -0.87 -8.74
N GLN A 167 -15.91 -0.67 -9.35
CA GLN A 167 -16.06 0.29 -10.43
C GLN A 167 -16.72 1.58 -9.94
N TRP A 168 -16.29 2.70 -10.50
CA TRP A 168 -16.89 4.00 -10.33
C TRP A 168 -17.17 4.63 -11.70
N ILE A 169 -18.34 5.25 -11.85
CA ILE A 169 -18.66 6.03 -13.05
C ILE A 169 -18.14 7.44 -12.83
N SER A 170 -17.18 7.84 -13.64
CA SER A 170 -16.50 9.13 -13.53
C SER A 170 -17.44 10.30 -13.79
N LYS A 171 -17.16 11.45 -13.18
CA LYS A 171 -17.93 12.67 -13.33
C LYS A 171 -17.01 13.85 -13.60
N GLU A 172 -17.26 14.63 -14.67
CA GLU A 172 -16.44 15.77 -15.06
C GLU A 172 -16.09 16.69 -13.89
N GLY A 173 -14.81 17.08 -13.82
CA GLY A 173 -14.22 17.97 -12.81
C GLY A 173 -13.45 17.23 -11.72
N LEU A 174 -13.07 17.97 -10.68
CA LEU A 174 -12.31 17.42 -9.56
C LEU A 174 -13.21 16.60 -8.63
N ASN A 175 -12.88 15.33 -8.47
CA ASN A 175 -13.60 14.39 -7.62
C ASN A 175 -12.69 13.92 -6.48
N THR A 176 -13.27 13.72 -5.30
CA THR A 176 -12.61 13.06 -4.16
C THR A 176 -13.35 11.76 -3.88
N LEU A 177 -12.62 10.64 -3.94
CA LEU A 177 -13.10 9.31 -3.60
C LEU A 177 -12.45 8.88 -2.29
N SER A 178 -13.26 8.34 -1.37
CA SER A 178 -12.77 7.79 -0.10
C SER A 178 -13.19 6.34 0.05
N ALA A 179 -12.26 5.51 0.48
CA ALA A 179 -12.47 4.15 0.93
C ALA A 179 -12.51 4.12 2.45
N ARG A 180 -13.45 3.39 3.05
CA ARG A 180 -13.56 3.25 4.49
C ARG A 180 -13.88 1.83 4.90
N LEU A 181 -13.12 1.30 5.87
CA LEU A 181 -13.41 0.04 6.54
C LEU A 181 -14.47 0.25 7.62
N VAL A 182 -15.37 -0.70 7.77
CA VAL A 182 -16.40 -0.69 8.82
C VAL A 182 -16.80 -2.12 9.18
N GLY A 183 -17.33 -2.30 10.38
CA GLY A 183 -17.83 -3.59 10.85
C GLY A 183 -16.76 -4.67 10.88
N ILE A 184 -15.54 -4.27 11.20
CA ILE A 184 -14.40 -5.18 11.37
C ILE A 184 -14.67 -6.11 12.56
N LEU A 185 -14.45 -7.40 12.36
CA LEU A 185 -14.59 -8.42 13.39
C LEU A 185 -13.31 -9.29 13.43
N PRO A 186 -12.76 -9.59 14.62
CA PRO A 186 -13.00 -8.90 15.90
C PRO A 186 -12.84 -7.38 15.79
N GLU A 187 -13.32 -6.63 16.80
CA GLU A 187 -13.27 -5.14 16.78
C GLU A 187 -11.86 -4.61 16.52
N ASP A 188 -11.76 -3.68 15.58
CA ASP A 188 -10.52 -3.01 15.24
C ASP A 188 -9.99 -2.15 16.39
N GLN A 189 -8.68 -2.18 16.60
CA GLN A 189 -8.06 -1.47 17.71
C GLN A 189 -7.64 -0.03 17.38
N ASN A 190 -7.71 0.35 16.08
CA ASN A 190 -7.28 1.67 15.63
C ASN A 190 -8.13 2.24 14.48
N ASP A 191 -9.30 2.74 14.78
CA ASP A 191 -10.23 3.33 13.80
C ASP A 191 -9.67 4.55 13.02
N ASN A 192 -8.49 5.09 13.40
CA ASN A 192 -7.94 6.28 12.77
C ASN A 192 -7.27 6.02 11.40
N ASN A 193 -6.98 4.77 11.07
CA ASN A 193 -6.36 4.35 9.81
C ASN A 193 -7.33 3.62 8.87
N ASP A 194 -8.61 3.55 9.25
CA ASP A 194 -9.71 2.90 8.53
C ASP A 194 -10.19 3.65 7.29
N GLU A 195 -9.76 4.87 7.07
CA GLU A 195 -10.22 5.69 5.95
C GLU A 195 -9.05 6.27 5.18
N ARG A 196 -9.14 6.18 3.85
CA ARG A 196 -8.19 6.82 2.93
C ARG A 196 -8.89 7.36 1.72
N SER A 197 -8.43 8.53 1.22
CA SER A 197 -8.99 9.19 0.05
C SER A 197 -7.92 9.53 -0.98
N PHE A 198 -8.37 9.72 -2.24
CA PHE A 198 -7.58 10.32 -3.29
C PHE A 198 -8.43 11.28 -4.13
N GLU A 199 -7.76 12.17 -4.84
CA GLU A 199 -8.39 13.10 -5.76
C GLU A 199 -8.06 12.72 -7.21
N ILE A 200 -9.05 12.89 -8.08
CA ILE A 200 -8.91 12.65 -9.52
C ILE A 200 -9.64 13.73 -10.30
N ASP A 201 -8.97 14.30 -11.30
CA ASP A 201 -9.56 15.25 -12.22
C ASP A 201 -10.06 14.52 -13.47
N VAL A 202 -11.36 14.66 -13.74
CA VAL A 202 -12.06 13.99 -14.82
C VAL A 202 -12.30 14.98 -15.94
N GLY A 203 -11.78 14.67 -17.13
CA GLY A 203 -11.98 15.50 -18.32
C GLY A 203 -13.42 15.50 -18.84
N PRO A 204 -13.78 16.43 -19.73
CA PRO A 204 -15.07 16.43 -20.39
C PRO A 204 -15.20 15.24 -21.34
N ALA A 205 -16.43 14.75 -21.54
CA ALA A 205 -16.70 13.74 -22.55
C ALA A 205 -16.25 14.20 -23.96
N PRO A 206 -15.67 13.30 -24.79
CA PRO A 206 -15.26 13.61 -26.17
C PRO A 206 -16.40 14.10 -27.03
N ASP A 207 -16.15 15.01 -27.98
CA ASP A 207 -17.18 15.54 -28.86
C ASP A 207 -17.64 14.52 -29.91
N GLU A 208 -16.78 13.57 -30.33
CA GLU A 208 -17.08 12.50 -31.28
C GLU A 208 -17.52 11.22 -30.53
N PRO A 209 -18.16 10.22 -31.24
CA PRO A 209 -18.47 8.96 -30.59
C PRO A 209 -17.21 8.27 -30.07
N ASP A 210 -17.24 7.83 -28.81
CA ASP A 210 -16.13 7.14 -28.14
C ASP A 210 -16.66 5.88 -27.46
N PHE A 211 -16.30 4.69 -27.98
CA PHE A 211 -16.88 3.44 -27.56
C PHE A 211 -15.93 2.63 -26.67
N SER A 212 -16.47 2.15 -25.54
CA SER A 212 -15.75 1.29 -24.60
C SER A 212 -16.64 0.12 -24.15
N PRO A 213 -16.12 -1.13 -24.07
CA PRO A 213 -16.82 -2.22 -23.40
C PRO A 213 -16.72 -2.05 -21.88
N ALA A 214 -17.78 -2.45 -21.17
CA ALA A 214 -17.83 -2.41 -19.71
C ALA A 214 -18.74 -3.49 -19.13
N ASN A 215 -18.71 -3.70 -17.83
CA ASN A 215 -19.67 -4.50 -17.05
C ASN A 215 -19.88 -5.92 -17.58
N ILE A 216 -18.84 -6.75 -17.65
CA ILE A 216 -19.04 -8.17 -17.97
C ILE A 216 -19.64 -8.88 -16.77
N GLU A 217 -20.87 -9.44 -16.97
CA GLU A 217 -21.60 -10.18 -15.96
C GLU A 217 -21.99 -11.57 -16.48
N PHE A 218 -21.85 -12.58 -15.64
CA PHE A 218 -22.29 -13.94 -15.92
C PHE A 218 -23.55 -14.24 -15.10
N VAL A 219 -24.64 -14.61 -15.80
CA VAL A 219 -25.92 -14.95 -15.19
C VAL A 219 -26.20 -16.44 -15.39
N GLY A 220 -26.17 -17.20 -14.31
CA GLY A 220 -26.29 -18.65 -14.26
C GLY A 220 -25.17 -19.29 -13.44
N GLU A 221 -25.20 -20.61 -13.30
CA GLU A 221 -24.17 -21.37 -12.58
C GLU A 221 -23.08 -21.82 -13.58
N LEU A 222 -21.84 -21.42 -13.34
CA LEU A 222 -20.65 -21.77 -14.15
C LEU A 222 -20.24 -23.23 -13.92
N GLU A 223 -21.05 -24.17 -14.41
CA GLU A 223 -20.77 -25.61 -14.40
C GLU A 223 -20.80 -26.15 -15.82
N ASP A 224 -20.01 -27.19 -16.10
CA ASP A 224 -19.93 -27.84 -17.39
C ASP A 224 -21.32 -28.29 -17.90
N GLY A 225 -21.65 -27.88 -19.12
CA GLY A 225 -22.91 -28.15 -19.77
C GLY A 225 -24.07 -27.23 -19.43
N ASN A 226 -23.89 -26.28 -18.49
CA ASN A 226 -24.93 -25.31 -18.17
C ASN A 226 -24.99 -24.17 -19.19
N GLU A 227 -26.21 -23.71 -19.48
CA GLU A 227 -26.42 -22.48 -20.25
C GLU A 227 -26.31 -21.26 -19.31
N ILE A 228 -25.40 -20.37 -19.62
CA ILE A 228 -25.23 -19.09 -18.92
C ILE A 228 -25.42 -17.93 -19.90
N THR A 229 -25.90 -16.80 -19.37
CA THR A 229 -25.97 -15.57 -20.15
C THR A 229 -24.77 -14.69 -19.79
N ILE A 230 -23.98 -14.33 -20.80
CA ILE A 230 -22.91 -13.34 -20.68
C ILE A 230 -23.50 -12.00 -21.10
N ASN A 231 -23.56 -11.05 -20.16
CA ASN A 231 -23.94 -9.67 -20.42
C ASN A 231 -22.71 -8.79 -20.41
N PHE A 232 -22.66 -7.82 -21.32
CA PHE A 232 -21.71 -6.72 -21.24
C PHE A 232 -22.34 -5.45 -21.80
N ASP A 233 -21.84 -4.30 -21.37
CA ASP A 233 -22.29 -3.03 -21.88
C ASP A 233 -21.32 -2.50 -22.94
N ILE A 234 -21.87 -1.89 -23.99
CA ILE A 234 -21.13 -1.01 -24.88
C ILE A 234 -21.50 0.42 -24.51
N LEU A 235 -20.51 1.17 -23.99
CA LEU A 235 -20.64 2.57 -23.67
C LEU A 235 -20.32 3.42 -24.86
N ASN A 236 -21.00 4.55 -25.01
CA ASN A 236 -20.57 5.66 -25.84
C ASN A 236 -20.30 6.85 -24.92
N LEU A 237 -19.04 7.09 -24.63
CA LEU A 237 -18.55 8.18 -23.74
C LEU A 237 -18.63 9.55 -24.46
N GLY A 238 -18.72 9.54 -25.81
CA GLY A 238 -18.74 10.74 -26.61
C GLY A 238 -20.10 11.45 -26.65
N LYS A 239 -20.09 12.75 -26.95
CA LYS A 239 -21.27 13.63 -27.06
C LYS A 239 -22.05 13.43 -28.34
N THR A 240 -21.62 12.54 -29.25
CA THR A 240 -22.27 12.25 -30.51
C THR A 240 -22.64 10.77 -30.59
N SER A 241 -23.86 10.47 -31.05
CA SER A 241 -24.31 9.10 -31.30
C SER A 241 -23.53 8.43 -32.42
N GLY A 242 -23.22 7.16 -32.30
CA GLY A 242 -22.48 6.42 -33.31
C GLY A 242 -22.85 4.96 -33.41
N SER A 243 -22.24 4.27 -34.36
CA SER A 243 -22.39 2.81 -34.53
C SER A 243 -21.03 2.14 -34.34
N VAL A 244 -21.01 1.02 -33.64
CA VAL A 244 -19.82 0.23 -33.34
C VAL A 244 -20.06 -1.23 -33.70
N ASP A 245 -19.05 -1.89 -34.27
CA ASP A 245 -19.01 -3.32 -34.45
C ASP A 245 -18.36 -3.96 -33.21
N TYR A 246 -18.90 -5.09 -32.76
CA TYR A 246 -18.34 -5.85 -31.64
C TYR A 246 -18.15 -7.33 -32.03
N GLU A 247 -17.24 -7.97 -31.32
CA GLU A 247 -16.99 -9.40 -31.40
C GLU A 247 -16.84 -9.98 -29.99
N ILE A 248 -17.50 -11.09 -29.69
CA ILE A 248 -17.35 -11.84 -28.44
C ILE A 248 -16.38 -12.98 -28.70
N MET A 249 -15.33 -13.06 -27.89
CA MET A 249 -14.32 -14.12 -27.97
C MET A 249 -14.29 -14.90 -26.65
N ILE A 250 -14.25 -16.23 -26.76
CA ILE A 250 -14.03 -17.15 -25.63
C ILE A 250 -12.81 -18.00 -26.00
N ASP A 251 -11.82 -18.04 -25.13
CA ASP A 251 -10.53 -18.74 -25.31
C ASP A 251 -9.85 -18.44 -26.66
N GLY A 252 -9.93 -17.16 -27.07
CA GLY A 252 -9.35 -16.68 -28.31
C GLY A 252 -10.12 -17.05 -29.58
N SER A 253 -11.32 -17.66 -29.46
CA SER A 253 -12.19 -17.98 -30.57
C SER A 253 -13.41 -17.07 -30.61
N ALA A 254 -13.72 -16.48 -31.78
CA ALA A 254 -14.92 -15.67 -31.96
C ALA A 254 -16.16 -16.54 -31.88
N VAL A 255 -17.09 -16.22 -30.99
CA VAL A 255 -18.34 -16.95 -30.76
C VAL A 255 -19.59 -16.20 -31.21
N ASP A 256 -19.52 -14.86 -31.22
CA ASP A 256 -20.58 -13.98 -31.71
C ASP A 256 -20.00 -12.65 -32.19
N ASN A 257 -20.73 -11.92 -33.03
CA ASN A 257 -20.40 -10.57 -33.46
C ASN A 257 -21.66 -9.80 -33.83
N GLY A 258 -21.58 -8.48 -33.80
CA GLY A 258 -22.72 -7.66 -34.19
C GLY A 258 -22.31 -6.21 -34.43
N ARG A 259 -23.33 -5.41 -34.79
CA ARG A 259 -23.21 -3.96 -34.92
C ARG A 259 -24.35 -3.29 -34.18
N GLU A 260 -24.01 -2.35 -33.33
CA GLU A 260 -24.99 -1.65 -32.53
C GLU A 260 -24.85 -0.13 -32.72
N GLN A 261 -25.98 0.56 -32.60
CA GLN A 261 -26.04 2.00 -32.50
C GLN A 261 -26.23 2.39 -31.03
N VAL A 262 -25.31 3.21 -30.53
CA VAL A 262 -25.36 3.70 -29.15
C VAL A 262 -25.47 5.23 -29.17
N SER A 263 -26.44 5.74 -28.43
CA SER A 263 -26.65 7.19 -28.32
C SER A 263 -25.46 7.86 -27.60
N ALA A 264 -25.35 9.17 -27.77
CA ALA A 264 -24.37 9.98 -27.03
C ALA A 264 -24.53 9.77 -25.52
N GLU A 265 -23.42 9.73 -24.81
CA GLU A 265 -23.37 9.64 -23.33
C GLU A 265 -24.30 8.56 -22.75
N SER A 266 -24.35 7.40 -23.40
CA SER A 266 -25.24 6.30 -22.98
C SER A 266 -24.60 4.93 -23.19
N SER A 267 -25.26 3.89 -22.68
CA SER A 267 -24.83 2.51 -22.83
C SER A 267 -25.89 1.65 -23.53
N LYS A 268 -25.44 0.50 -24.04
CA LYS A 268 -26.29 -0.57 -24.55
C LYS A 268 -25.78 -1.91 -24.07
N THR A 269 -26.62 -2.66 -23.36
CA THR A 269 -26.30 -4.01 -22.91
C THR A 269 -26.48 -5.00 -24.05
N ILE A 270 -25.48 -5.83 -24.26
CA ILE A 270 -25.48 -7.00 -25.14
C ILE A 270 -25.57 -8.25 -24.29
N SER A 271 -26.39 -9.20 -24.71
CA SER A 271 -26.54 -10.49 -24.03
C SER A 271 -26.23 -11.63 -25.00
N TYR A 272 -25.37 -12.54 -24.60
CA TYR A 272 -24.99 -13.73 -25.35
C TYR A 272 -25.23 -14.98 -24.50
N LEU A 273 -25.93 -15.96 -25.05
CA LEU A 273 -26.18 -17.26 -24.41
C LEU A 273 -25.02 -18.19 -24.75
N TRP A 274 -24.31 -18.67 -23.75
CA TRP A 274 -23.17 -19.58 -23.89
C TRP A 274 -23.41 -20.85 -23.07
N THR A 275 -23.00 -22.00 -23.61
CA THR A 275 -22.95 -23.27 -22.86
C THR A 275 -21.55 -23.40 -22.27
N ALA A 276 -21.45 -23.46 -20.96
CA ALA A 276 -20.16 -23.60 -20.27
C ALA A 276 -19.53 -24.96 -20.62
N GLU A 277 -18.22 -24.97 -20.87
CA GLU A 277 -17.42 -26.18 -21.15
C GLU A 277 -16.28 -26.26 -20.13
N GLU A 278 -15.98 -27.51 -19.69
CA GLU A 278 -14.82 -27.76 -18.81
C GLU A 278 -13.53 -27.41 -19.58
N GLY A 279 -12.72 -26.46 -19.05
CA GLY A 279 -11.50 -25.95 -19.66
C GLY A 279 -10.23 -26.64 -19.15
#